data_66bd2b78b498bf0d99a23a7c168732e4
#
_entry.id   66bd2b78b498bf0d99a23a7c168732e4
#
_cell.length_a   1.000
_cell.length_b   1.000
_cell.length_c   1.000
_cell.angle_alpha   90.00
_cell.angle_beta   90.00
_cell.angle_gamma   90.00
#
_symmetry.space_group_name_H-M   'P 1'
#
loop_
_entity.id
_entity.type
_entity.pdbx_description
1 polymer ?
#
loop_
_entity_poly.entity_id
_entity_poly.type
_entity_poly.pdbx_seq_one_letter_code
_entity_poly.pdbx_strand_id
1 'polypeptide(L)'
;MGKNWLSQRASGWISGVLALIFAQLLAQPAFAQPTGTALMPPQIAARQVVPPHVVPGTRYNPAIPTPTDALGYTLGEHPVRHHDLLSYMGTLDRLSDRISVEEIGRSHERRPILLLKITSPSNHARLEQLRTEHLARLEAGVDAPADAPVFVWANFGVHGAEASAQDAALATVYHFAAATGSEIDAMLDRAVILVVVVLNPDGHALRVSRVDRFSGAAGVSDPAHFQHSGWGEARVNHYGFDLNRDWLLVSQPEARAWVGAWQRWVPQLSLDHHEMGSNSSFYFHPGEPRRVNALITRRQTELAEKIAGYHSRALDPDGVLYYAEEGFDNFYIGKGSTYPQVNGGVGILYEAGTAAGGAVEGRNGLRTYAENIRLQFRANLAAVTGAIEIRRDLTASQTAFFRQARANARAAGPAAYVVAAPRRSSADAAFLGASGHPWRDRPCAERDHRGGGPPVRGRACLSGAHRPAAGCHGARHL
;
A
#
# COMPACT_ATOMS: atom_id res chain seq x y z
N MET A 1 -78.19 -24.02 -49.54
CA MET A 1 -77.28 -23.63 -50.62
C MET A 1 -76.62 -22.32 -50.15
N GLY A 2 -75.32 -22.24 -49.98
CA GLY A 2 -74.61 -20.98 -49.70
C GLY A 2 -73.85 -20.96 -48.42
N LYS A 3 -72.77 -21.73 -48.32
CA LYS A 3 -71.68 -21.43 -47.33
C LYS A 3 -70.42 -22.02 -47.99
N ASN A 4 -69.60 -21.20 -48.63
CA ASN A 4 -68.21 -21.51 -48.96
C ASN A 4 -67.60 -20.46 -49.89
N TRP A 5 -67.69 -19.14 -49.52
CA TRP A 5 -67.03 -18.11 -50.33
C TRP A 5 -66.18 -17.12 -49.55
N LEU A 6 -66.03 -17.30 -48.26
CA LEU A 6 -65.24 -16.38 -47.40
C LEU A 6 -63.89 -16.97 -46.87
N SER A 7 -63.60 -18.27 -47.16
CA SER A 7 -62.39 -18.88 -46.60
C SER A 7 -61.15 -18.85 -47.52
N GLN A 8 -61.31 -18.50 -48.80
CA GLN A 8 -60.18 -18.52 -49.75
C GLN A 8 -59.49 -17.17 -50.01
N ARG A 9 -60.08 -16.07 -49.57
CA ARG A 9 -59.43 -14.75 -49.75
C ARG A 9 -58.64 -14.26 -48.50
N ALA A 10 -58.81 -14.85 -47.35
CA ALA A 10 -58.09 -14.46 -46.13
C ALA A 10 -56.66 -15.10 -46.01
N SER A 11 -56.45 -16.25 -46.65
CA SER A 11 -55.13 -16.94 -46.58
C SER A 11 -54.04 -16.30 -47.48
N GLY A 12 -54.45 -15.64 -48.58
CA GLY A 12 -53.48 -15.01 -49.50
C GLY A 12 -52.87 -13.69 -48.94
N TRP A 13 -53.60 -12.97 -48.11
CA TRP A 13 -53.16 -11.70 -47.58
C TRP A 13 -52.26 -11.88 -46.36
N ILE A 14 -52.46 -12.88 -45.53
CA ILE A 14 -51.64 -13.20 -44.37
C ILE A 14 -50.27 -13.70 -44.82
N SER A 15 -50.17 -14.51 -45.89
CA SER A 15 -48.87 -14.96 -46.41
C SER A 15 -48.08 -13.86 -47.09
N GLY A 16 -48.71 -12.89 -47.73
CA GLY A 16 -48.02 -11.73 -48.33
C GLY A 16 -47.49 -10.73 -47.29
N VAL A 17 -48.22 -10.49 -46.21
CA VAL A 17 -47.78 -9.60 -45.13
C VAL A 17 -46.66 -10.21 -44.31
N LEU A 18 -46.70 -11.52 -44.03
CA LEU A 18 -45.60 -12.23 -43.35
C LEU A 18 -44.31 -12.29 -44.19
N ALA A 19 -44.43 -12.44 -45.53
CA ALA A 19 -43.27 -12.40 -46.39
C ALA A 19 -42.63 -11.01 -46.49
N LEU A 20 -43.39 -9.94 -46.44
CA LEU A 20 -42.89 -8.55 -46.38
C LEU A 20 -42.25 -8.20 -45.05
N ILE A 21 -42.78 -8.71 -43.95
CA ILE A 21 -42.18 -8.51 -42.61
C ILE A 21 -40.85 -9.30 -42.49
N PHE A 22 -40.78 -10.51 -43.05
CA PHE A 22 -39.51 -11.29 -43.06
C PHE A 22 -38.47 -10.67 -44.01
N ALA A 23 -38.86 -10.10 -45.12
CA ALA A 23 -37.93 -9.42 -46.03
C ALA A 23 -37.36 -8.10 -45.43
N GLN A 24 -38.14 -7.40 -44.59
CA GLN A 24 -37.66 -6.22 -43.90
C GLN A 24 -36.74 -6.56 -42.70
N LEU A 25 -36.89 -7.76 -42.08
CA LEU A 25 -35.99 -8.23 -41.04
C LEU A 25 -34.63 -8.70 -41.58
N LEU A 26 -34.54 -9.04 -42.86
CA LEU A 26 -33.28 -9.43 -43.50
C LEU A 26 -32.51 -8.25 -44.18
N ALA A 27 -33.13 -7.09 -44.27
CA ALA A 27 -32.53 -5.88 -44.82
C ALA A 27 -32.06 -4.90 -43.72
N GLN A 28 -31.58 -5.40 -42.59
CA GLN A 28 -30.83 -4.57 -41.67
C GLN A 28 -29.50 -4.19 -42.33
N PRO A 29 -29.13 -2.92 -42.41
CA PRO A 29 -27.79 -2.56 -42.83
C PRO A 29 -26.83 -3.34 -41.93
N ALA A 30 -25.93 -4.10 -42.53
CA ALA A 30 -24.83 -4.68 -41.81
C ALA A 30 -24.17 -3.51 -41.07
N PHE A 31 -24.35 -3.43 -39.77
CA PHE A 31 -23.51 -2.56 -38.96
C PHE A 31 -22.09 -3.03 -39.26
N ALA A 32 -21.35 -2.17 -39.97
CA ALA A 32 -19.93 -2.37 -40.16
C ALA A 32 -19.38 -2.61 -38.76
N GLN A 33 -18.93 -3.84 -38.50
CA GLN A 33 -18.16 -4.11 -37.31
C GLN A 33 -17.01 -3.13 -37.34
N PRO A 34 -16.82 -2.28 -36.33
CA PRO A 34 -15.63 -1.47 -36.30
C PRO A 34 -14.46 -2.45 -36.31
N THR A 35 -13.67 -2.41 -37.39
CA THR A 35 -12.40 -3.12 -37.45
C THR A 35 -11.61 -2.59 -36.28
N GLY A 36 -11.34 -3.46 -35.29
CA GLY A 36 -10.87 -3.11 -33.93
C GLY A 36 -9.48 -2.47 -33.83
N THR A 37 -9.07 -1.73 -34.85
CA THR A 37 -7.82 -0.95 -34.87
C THR A 37 -8.02 0.56 -34.80
N ALA A 38 -9.27 1.07 -34.71
CA ALA A 38 -9.55 2.51 -34.90
C ALA A 38 -9.91 3.29 -33.63
N LEU A 39 -9.85 2.71 -32.44
CA LEU A 39 -10.32 3.40 -31.21
C LEU A 39 -9.21 3.68 -30.18
N MET A 40 -7.97 3.29 -30.42
CA MET A 40 -6.85 3.84 -29.68
C MET A 40 -6.36 5.09 -30.38
N PRO A 41 -6.25 6.24 -29.71
CA PRO A 41 -5.59 7.39 -30.31
C PRO A 41 -4.22 6.96 -30.86
N PRO A 42 -3.81 7.41 -32.06
CA PRO A 42 -2.55 7.00 -32.70
C PRO A 42 -1.31 7.16 -31.80
N GLN A 43 -1.37 8.04 -30.82
CA GLN A 43 -0.32 8.29 -29.85
C GLN A 43 -0.13 7.15 -28.82
N ILE A 44 -1.15 6.33 -28.54
CA ILE A 44 -1.02 5.17 -27.64
C ILE A 44 -0.37 3.99 -28.38
N ALA A 45 -0.68 3.81 -29.67
CA ALA A 45 -0.12 2.73 -30.49
C ALA A 45 1.37 2.94 -30.86
N ALA A 46 1.90 4.15 -30.77
CA ALA A 46 3.26 4.47 -31.16
C ALA A 46 4.31 4.42 -30.02
N ARG A 47 3.89 4.41 -28.75
CA ARG A 47 4.80 4.16 -27.65
C ARG A 47 5.04 2.65 -27.54
N GLN A 48 6.26 2.20 -27.82
CA GLN A 48 6.69 0.86 -27.41
C GLN A 48 6.53 0.80 -25.87
N VAL A 49 5.47 0.17 -25.44
CA VAL A 49 5.16 0.05 -24.01
C VAL A 49 6.11 -0.98 -23.45
N VAL A 50 7.25 -0.51 -22.92
CA VAL A 50 8.07 -1.35 -22.05
C VAL A 50 7.16 -1.84 -20.92
N PRO A 51 7.05 -3.14 -20.68
CA PRO A 51 6.19 -3.64 -19.60
C PRO A 51 6.50 -2.92 -18.29
N PRO A 52 5.49 -2.51 -17.50
CA PRO A 52 5.71 -1.66 -16.32
C PRO A 52 6.62 -2.28 -15.27
N HIS A 53 6.76 -3.61 -15.24
CA HIS A 53 7.62 -4.36 -14.33
C HIS A 53 9.08 -4.52 -14.81
N VAL A 54 9.44 -4.00 -15.99
CA VAL A 54 10.79 -4.14 -16.54
C VAL A 54 11.62 -2.89 -16.28
N VAL A 55 12.80 -3.10 -15.72
CA VAL A 55 13.85 -2.08 -15.63
C VAL A 55 14.82 -2.26 -16.82
N PRO A 56 14.95 -1.28 -17.70
CA PRO A 56 15.87 -1.38 -18.85
C PRO A 56 17.29 -1.76 -18.42
N GLY A 57 17.91 -2.67 -19.15
CA GLY A 57 19.26 -3.15 -18.86
C GLY A 57 19.37 -4.22 -17.77
N THR A 58 18.29 -4.49 -17.01
CA THR A 58 18.27 -5.57 -16.00
C THR A 58 18.03 -6.92 -16.68
N ARG A 59 18.81 -7.92 -16.26
CA ARG A 59 18.55 -9.33 -16.61
C ARG A 59 17.70 -9.97 -15.51
N TYR A 60 16.73 -10.79 -15.93
CA TYR A 60 15.83 -11.50 -15.04
C TYR A 60 16.03 -13.01 -15.18
N ASN A 61 15.88 -13.75 -14.10
CA ASN A 61 15.89 -15.21 -14.09
C ASN A 61 14.66 -15.76 -14.81
N PRO A 62 14.82 -16.47 -15.94
CA PRO A 62 13.69 -16.97 -16.72
C PRO A 62 12.89 -18.09 -16.04
N ALA A 63 13.40 -18.67 -14.95
CA ALA A 63 12.68 -19.67 -14.16
C ALA A 63 11.61 -19.03 -13.25
N ILE A 64 11.63 -17.71 -13.08
CA ILE A 64 10.63 -16.97 -12.31
C ILE A 64 9.66 -16.33 -13.31
N PRO A 65 8.37 -16.73 -13.34
CA PRO A 65 7.40 -16.20 -14.29
C PRO A 65 7.21 -14.70 -14.10
N THR A 66 7.13 -13.96 -15.20
CA THR A 66 6.78 -12.54 -15.16
C THR A 66 5.36 -12.33 -14.66
N PRO A 67 4.98 -11.12 -14.20
CA PRO A 67 3.58 -10.81 -13.91
C PRO A 67 2.65 -11.16 -15.07
N THR A 68 3.06 -10.88 -16.31
CA THR A 68 2.29 -11.20 -17.53
C THR A 68 2.08 -12.71 -17.70
N ASP A 69 3.12 -13.51 -17.48
CA ASP A 69 3.01 -14.98 -17.58
C ASP A 69 2.07 -15.56 -16.51
N ALA A 70 2.12 -15.00 -15.31
CA ALA A 70 1.31 -15.45 -14.18
C ALA A 70 -0.16 -15.02 -14.30
N LEU A 71 -0.43 -13.84 -14.82
CA LEU A 71 -1.77 -13.28 -14.95
C LEU A 71 -2.49 -13.71 -16.23
N GLY A 72 -1.74 -14.02 -17.31
CA GLY A 72 -2.29 -14.32 -18.63
C GLY A 72 -2.68 -13.06 -19.44
N TYR A 73 -2.36 -11.87 -18.94
CA TYR A 73 -2.54 -10.58 -19.61
C TYR A 73 -1.41 -9.61 -19.21
N THR A 74 -1.20 -8.54 -19.96
CA THR A 74 -0.13 -7.57 -19.67
C THR A 74 -0.46 -6.75 -18.44
N LEU A 75 0.46 -6.68 -17.49
CA LEU A 75 0.32 -5.83 -16.31
C LEU A 75 0.08 -4.38 -16.75
N GLY A 76 -1.04 -3.80 -16.32
CA GLY A 76 -1.49 -2.47 -16.72
C GLY A 76 -2.63 -2.45 -17.74
N GLU A 77 -3.06 -3.59 -18.27
CA GLU A 77 -4.29 -3.69 -19.07
C GLU A 77 -5.54 -3.57 -18.21
N HIS A 78 -5.52 -4.24 -17.05
CA HIS A 78 -6.58 -4.23 -16.04
C HIS A 78 -5.98 -4.20 -14.64
N PRO A 79 -6.68 -3.66 -13.64
CA PRO A 79 -6.29 -3.82 -12.24
C PRO A 79 -6.33 -5.30 -11.85
N VAL A 80 -5.27 -5.76 -11.18
CA VAL A 80 -5.12 -7.18 -10.82
C VAL A 80 -6.06 -7.53 -9.66
N ARG A 81 -6.80 -8.63 -9.78
CA ARG A 81 -7.70 -9.08 -8.74
C ARG A 81 -6.94 -9.54 -7.51
N HIS A 82 -7.51 -9.33 -6.33
CA HIS A 82 -6.85 -9.68 -5.07
C HIS A 82 -6.37 -11.14 -5.00
N HIS A 83 -7.18 -12.09 -5.49
CA HIS A 83 -6.79 -13.50 -5.47
C HIS A 83 -5.63 -13.83 -6.42
N ASP A 84 -5.53 -13.13 -7.57
CA ASP A 84 -4.42 -13.27 -8.51
C ASP A 84 -3.14 -12.70 -7.91
N LEU A 85 -3.24 -11.55 -7.21
CA LEU A 85 -2.15 -10.99 -6.41
C LEU A 85 -1.61 -12.01 -5.40
N LEU A 86 -2.50 -12.63 -4.60
CA LEU A 86 -2.11 -13.63 -3.59
C LEU A 86 -1.46 -14.85 -4.24
N SER A 87 -2.03 -15.36 -5.32
CA SER A 87 -1.51 -16.52 -6.07
C SER A 87 -0.11 -16.27 -6.60
N TYR A 88 0.11 -15.08 -7.17
CA TYR A 88 1.41 -14.70 -7.69
C TYR A 88 2.45 -14.51 -6.58
N MET A 89 2.10 -13.86 -5.46
CA MET A 89 2.99 -13.74 -4.32
C MET A 89 3.41 -15.11 -3.78
N GLY A 90 2.49 -16.06 -3.66
CA GLY A 90 2.79 -17.44 -3.28
C GLY A 90 3.67 -18.18 -4.30
N THR A 91 3.58 -17.82 -5.57
CA THR A 91 4.45 -18.38 -6.62
C THR A 91 5.88 -17.84 -6.48
N LEU A 92 6.04 -16.54 -6.25
CA LEU A 92 7.36 -15.91 -6.03
C LEU A 92 8.03 -16.44 -4.76
N ASP A 93 7.27 -16.65 -3.67
CA ASP A 93 7.75 -17.26 -2.42
C ASP A 93 8.35 -18.67 -2.64
N ARG A 94 7.70 -19.48 -3.48
CA ARG A 94 8.20 -20.83 -3.78
C ARG A 94 9.40 -20.88 -4.72
N LEU A 95 9.55 -19.88 -5.60
CA LEU A 95 10.57 -19.90 -6.67
C LEU A 95 11.78 -19.03 -6.39
N SER A 96 11.74 -18.18 -5.38
CA SER A 96 12.84 -17.28 -5.03
C SER A 96 13.23 -17.42 -3.55
N ASP A 97 14.48 -17.70 -3.29
CA ASP A 97 15.06 -17.75 -1.94
C ASP A 97 15.29 -16.36 -1.31
N ARG A 98 14.95 -15.31 -2.05
CA ARG A 98 15.02 -13.90 -1.61
C ARG A 98 13.73 -13.40 -0.97
N ILE A 99 12.66 -14.18 -1.00
CA ILE A 99 11.32 -13.77 -0.56
C ILE A 99 10.77 -14.76 0.46
N SER A 100 10.08 -14.25 1.46
CA SER A 100 9.17 -15.04 2.28
C SER A 100 7.88 -14.30 2.52
N VAL A 101 6.75 -15.02 2.52
CA VAL A 101 5.39 -14.48 2.67
C VAL A 101 4.82 -14.83 4.04
N GLU A 102 4.20 -13.85 4.69
CA GLU A 102 3.49 -14.00 5.97
C GLU A 102 2.08 -13.43 5.85
N GLU A 103 1.05 -14.19 6.20
CA GLU A 103 -0.29 -13.62 6.42
C GLU A 103 -0.30 -12.90 7.78
N ILE A 104 -0.37 -11.56 7.75
CA ILE A 104 -0.34 -10.73 8.96
C ILE A 104 -1.72 -10.46 9.56
N GLY A 105 -2.78 -10.76 8.84
CA GLY A 105 -4.16 -10.60 9.27
C GLY A 105 -5.15 -10.68 8.12
N ARG A 106 -6.40 -10.35 8.42
CA ARG A 106 -7.50 -10.37 7.45
C ARG A 106 -8.37 -9.13 7.56
N SER A 107 -8.96 -8.71 6.43
CA SER A 107 -9.96 -7.65 6.36
C SER A 107 -11.30 -8.07 6.98
N HIS A 108 -12.26 -7.15 7.02
CA HIS A 108 -13.64 -7.45 7.44
C HIS A 108 -14.30 -8.54 6.58
N GLU A 109 -14.06 -8.54 5.27
CA GLU A 109 -14.54 -9.58 4.36
C GLU A 109 -13.63 -10.83 4.34
N ARG A 110 -12.75 -10.96 5.31
CA ARG A 110 -11.82 -12.09 5.51
C ARG A 110 -10.78 -12.30 4.43
N ARG A 111 -10.49 -11.29 3.61
CA ARG A 111 -9.40 -11.35 2.63
C ARG A 111 -8.06 -11.28 3.36
N PRO A 112 -7.11 -12.16 3.02
CA PRO A 112 -5.78 -12.14 3.62
C PRO A 112 -5.04 -10.84 3.30
N ILE A 113 -4.25 -10.36 4.28
CA ILE A 113 -3.30 -9.26 4.14
C ILE A 113 -1.92 -9.87 4.29
N LEU A 114 -1.09 -9.73 3.26
CA LEU A 114 0.23 -10.35 3.19
C LEU A 114 1.34 -9.34 3.42
N LEU A 115 2.31 -9.73 4.24
CA LEU A 115 3.62 -9.09 4.37
C LEU A 115 4.66 -9.95 3.67
N LEU A 116 5.34 -9.40 2.70
CA LEU A 116 6.48 -10.02 2.06
C LEU A 116 7.77 -9.45 2.68
N LYS A 117 8.70 -10.34 2.96
CA LYS A 117 10.03 -10.01 3.47
C LYS A 117 11.02 -10.35 2.36
N ILE A 118 11.72 -9.35 1.87
CA ILE A 118 12.60 -9.43 0.70
C ILE A 118 14.01 -9.02 1.14
N THR A 119 14.97 -9.90 0.96
CA THR A 119 16.38 -9.67 1.29
C THR A 119 17.25 -10.75 0.64
N SER A 120 18.57 -10.73 0.83
CA SER A 120 19.44 -11.81 0.35
C SER A 120 19.18 -13.13 1.09
N PRO A 121 19.48 -14.29 0.48
CA PRO A 121 19.36 -15.59 1.13
C PRO A 121 20.15 -15.67 2.45
N SER A 122 21.32 -15.03 2.50
CA SER A 122 22.15 -14.97 3.72
C SER A 122 21.46 -14.20 4.86
N ASN A 123 20.78 -13.10 4.55
CA ASN A 123 19.98 -12.36 5.51
C ASN A 123 18.72 -13.12 5.90
N HIS A 124 18.05 -13.82 4.96
CA HIS A 124 16.90 -14.67 5.26
C HIS A 124 17.21 -15.72 6.31
N ALA A 125 18.38 -16.38 6.21
CA ALA A 125 18.83 -17.39 7.17
C ALA A 125 18.93 -16.87 8.63
N ARG A 126 19.06 -15.55 8.82
CA ARG A 126 19.18 -14.90 10.14
C ARG A 126 18.20 -13.74 10.33
N LEU A 127 17.12 -13.73 9.60
CA LEU A 127 16.19 -12.58 9.54
C LEU A 127 15.61 -12.19 10.91
N GLU A 128 15.24 -13.17 11.72
CA GLU A 128 14.74 -12.94 13.07
C GLU A 128 15.84 -12.41 14.02
N GLN A 129 17.07 -12.87 13.85
CA GLN A 129 18.22 -12.33 14.57
C GLN A 129 18.45 -10.85 14.22
N LEU A 130 18.46 -10.52 12.91
CA LEU A 130 18.60 -9.12 12.43
C LEU A 130 17.52 -8.22 13.03
N ARG A 131 16.27 -8.68 13.03
CA ARG A 131 15.13 -7.96 13.61
C ARG A 131 15.32 -7.74 15.12
N THR A 132 15.66 -8.78 15.84
CA THR A 132 15.83 -8.74 17.31
C THR A 132 16.99 -7.83 17.71
N GLU A 133 18.12 -7.95 17.04
CA GLU A 133 19.28 -7.08 17.24
C GLU A 133 18.96 -5.61 16.94
N HIS A 134 18.21 -5.33 15.85
CA HIS A 134 17.76 -3.99 15.52
C HIS A 134 16.93 -3.38 16.65
N LEU A 135 15.91 -4.08 17.13
CA LEU A 135 15.06 -3.60 18.21
C LEU A 135 15.81 -3.41 19.53
N ALA A 136 16.70 -4.34 19.87
CA ALA A 136 17.54 -4.25 21.06
C ALA A 136 18.48 -3.03 21.01
N ARG A 137 19.04 -2.71 19.86
CA ARG A 137 19.86 -1.49 19.67
C ARG A 137 19.03 -0.23 19.85
N LEU A 138 17.82 -0.16 19.28
CA LEU A 138 16.92 0.99 19.48
C LEU A 138 16.55 1.14 20.97
N GLU A 139 16.29 0.06 21.66
CA GLU A 139 15.99 0.09 23.10
C GLU A 139 17.19 0.54 23.93
N ALA A 140 18.38 0.05 23.63
CA ALA A 140 19.63 0.45 24.31
C ALA A 140 20.10 1.86 23.91
N GLY A 141 19.68 2.39 22.77
CA GLY A 141 20.17 3.64 22.20
C GLY A 141 21.60 3.52 21.66
N VAL A 142 21.98 2.35 21.18
CA VAL A 142 23.28 2.01 20.62
C VAL A 142 23.23 2.08 19.11
N ASP A 143 24.21 2.69 18.48
CA ASP A 143 24.26 2.83 17.03
C ASP A 143 24.45 1.47 16.34
N ALA A 144 23.91 1.35 15.13
CA ALA A 144 24.01 0.14 14.34
C ALA A 144 25.43 -0.08 13.80
N PRO A 145 25.91 -1.32 13.64
CA PRO A 145 27.14 -1.62 12.90
C PRO A 145 27.10 -1.05 11.48
N ALA A 146 28.26 -0.73 10.93
CA ALA A 146 28.37 -0.09 9.63
C ALA A 146 27.84 -0.95 8.46
N ASP A 147 27.82 -2.25 8.64
CA ASP A 147 27.32 -3.27 7.71
C ASP A 147 25.88 -3.72 7.97
N ALA A 148 25.24 -3.22 9.03
CA ALA A 148 23.85 -3.55 9.32
C ALA A 148 22.94 -3.19 8.13
N PRO A 149 21.98 -4.08 7.75
CA PRO A 149 21.02 -3.77 6.71
C PRO A 149 20.04 -2.69 7.17
N VAL A 150 19.56 -1.87 6.23
CA VAL A 150 18.44 -0.96 6.46
C VAL A 150 17.12 -1.70 6.32
N PHE A 151 16.15 -1.40 7.18
CA PHE A 151 14.79 -1.90 7.05
C PHE A 151 13.93 -0.86 6.33
N VAL A 152 13.38 -1.25 5.19
CA VAL A 152 12.49 -0.43 4.37
C VAL A 152 11.11 -1.06 4.37
N TRP A 153 10.09 -0.28 4.67
CA TRP A 153 8.69 -0.71 4.66
C TRP A 153 7.95 -0.04 3.50
N ALA A 154 7.30 -0.79 2.65
CA ALA A 154 6.50 -0.27 1.54
C ALA A 154 5.03 -0.66 1.67
N ASN A 155 4.17 0.34 1.77
CA ASN A 155 2.73 0.22 1.81
C ASN A 155 2.13 0.45 0.43
N PHE A 156 1.28 -0.47 0.00
CA PHE A 156 0.52 -0.31 -1.23
C PHE A 156 -0.97 -0.49 -0.94
N GLY A 157 -1.78 0.43 -1.47
CA GLY A 157 -3.22 0.30 -1.48
C GLY A 157 -3.93 0.37 -0.13
N VAL A 158 -3.55 1.29 0.74
CA VAL A 158 -4.35 1.64 1.93
C VAL A 158 -5.71 2.19 1.52
N HIS A 159 -5.79 2.87 0.38
CA HIS A 159 -7.03 3.17 -0.30
C HIS A 159 -7.23 2.19 -1.46
N GLY A 160 -8.28 1.38 -1.38
CA GLY A 160 -8.52 0.34 -2.39
C GLY A 160 -8.82 0.88 -3.79
N ALA A 161 -9.32 2.13 -3.88
CA ALA A 161 -9.57 2.81 -5.15
C ALA A 161 -8.31 3.07 -5.99
N GLU A 162 -7.15 3.14 -5.36
CA GLU A 162 -5.88 3.60 -5.90
C GLU A 162 -5.06 2.44 -6.48
N ALA A 163 -5.66 1.74 -7.46
CA ALA A 163 -5.27 0.40 -7.87
C ALA A 163 -3.86 0.29 -8.49
N SER A 164 -3.29 1.35 -9.09
CA SER A 164 -1.95 1.27 -9.67
C SER A 164 -0.85 1.06 -8.62
N ALA A 165 -1.11 1.47 -7.38
CA ALA A 165 -0.20 1.22 -6.28
C ALA A 165 -0.08 -0.30 -6.00
N GLN A 166 -1.23 -1.01 -5.89
CA GLN A 166 -1.25 -2.45 -5.65
C GLN A 166 -0.55 -3.24 -6.77
N ASP A 167 -0.78 -2.83 -8.02
CA ASP A 167 -0.17 -3.48 -9.17
C ASP A 167 1.34 -3.15 -9.28
N ALA A 168 1.77 -1.96 -8.82
CA ALA A 168 3.18 -1.63 -8.69
C ALA A 168 3.89 -2.50 -7.64
N ALA A 169 3.17 -2.99 -6.63
CA ALA A 169 3.73 -3.95 -5.69
C ALA A 169 4.12 -5.27 -6.38
N LEU A 170 3.32 -5.75 -7.37
CA LEU A 170 3.70 -6.93 -8.15
C LEU A 170 5.00 -6.71 -8.91
N ALA A 171 5.10 -5.57 -9.60
CA ALA A 171 6.32 -5.19 -10.32
C ALA A 171 7.53 -5.12 -9.39
N THR A 172 7.36 -4.55 -8.19
CA THR A 172 8.40 -4.42 -7.16
C THR A 172 8.87 -5.78 -6.67
N VAL A 173 7.94 -6.65 -6.27
CA VAL A 173 8.28 -7.98 -5.73
C VAL A 173 8.91 -8.85 -6.80
N TYR A 174 8.36 -8.85 -8.03
CA TYR A 174 8.96 -9.57 -9.17
C TYR A 174 10.39 -9.10 -9.44
N HIS A 175 10.63 -7.79 -9.45
CA HIS A 175 11.97 -7.26 -9.71
C HIS A 175 12.98 -7.81 -8.71
N PHE A 176 12.71 -7.75 -7.41
CA PHE A 176 13.63 -8.25 -6.40
C PHE A 176 13.74 -9.79 -6.38
N ALA A 177 12.66 -10.49 -6.75
CA ALA A 177 12.68 -11.95 -6.86
C ALA A 177 13.55 -12.44 -8.01
N ALA A 178 13.43 -11.81 -9.17
CA ALA A 178 13.89 -12.33 -10.45
C ALA A 178 15.10 -11.61 -11.04
N ALA A 179 15.38 -10.36 -10.68
CA ALA A 179 16.53 -9.61 -11.20
C ALA A 179 17.85 -10.31 -10.78
N THR A 180 18.82 -10.36 -11.71
CA THR A 180 20.11 -11.06 -11.52
C THR A 180 21.30 -10.13 -11.72
N GLY A 181 22.38 -10.43 -11.02
CA GLY A 181 23.66 -9.71 -11.12
C GLY A 181 24.12 -9.16 -9.77
N SER A 182 25.42 -8.86 -9.70
CA SER A 182 26.08 -8.45 -8.45
C SER A 182 25.50 -7.18 -7.82
N GLU A 183 24.91 -6.31 -8.61
CA GLU A 183 24.30 -5.07 -8.09
C GLU A 183 23.06 -5.36 -7.25
N ILE A 184 22.14 -6.19 -7.77
CA ILE A 184 20.93 -6.57 -7.04
C ILE A 184 21.27 -7.41 -5.81
N ASP A 185 22.24 -8.31 -5.92
CA ASP A 185 22.71 -9.12 -4.78
C ASP A 185 23.26 -8.22 -3.67
N ALA A 186 24.12 -7.25 -4.03
CA ALA A 186 24.68 -6.28 -3.09
C ALA A 186 23.62 -5.36 -2.47
N MET A 187 22.54 -5.03 -3.20
CA MET A 187 21.39 -4.28 -2.65
C MET A 187 20.67 -5.10 -1.58
N LEU A 188 20.37 -6.36 -1.89
CA LEU A 188 19.64 -7.26 -1.00
C LEU A 188 20.44 -7.64 0.24
N ASP A 189 21.77 -7.70 0.17
CA ASP A 189 22.63 -7.88 1.36
C ASP A 189 22.56 -6.71 2.34
N ARG A 190 22.26 -5.51 1.84
CA ARG A 190 22.24 -4.26 2.61
C ARG A 190 20.86 -3.79 3.03
N ALA A 191 19.80 -4.49 2.63
CA ALA A 191 18.43 -4.12 2.94
C ALA A 191 17.56 -5.33 3.32
N VAL A 192 16.61 -5.08 4.20
CA VAL A 192 15.42 -5.91 4.40
C VAL A 192 14.22 -5.08 3.97
N ILE A 193 13.59 -5.48 2.88
CA ILE A 193 12.46 -4.76 2.30
C ILE A 193 11.18 -5.49 2.69
N LEU A 194 10.29 -4.79 3.36
CA LEU A 194 9.04 -5.27 3.93
C LEU A 194 7.89 -4.69 3.10
N VAL A 195 7.19 -5.52 2.35
CA VAL A 195 6.15 -5.07 1.41
C VAL A 195 4.79 -5.58 1.85
N VAL A 196 3.84 -4.66 2.09
CA VAL A 196 2.42 -5.00 2.22
C VAL A 196 1.73 -4.68 0.89
N VAL A 197 1.33 -5.71 0.17
CA VAL A 197 0.88 -5.59 -1.23
C VAL A 197 -0.46 -4.89 -1.35
N VAL A 198 -1.42 -5.20 -0.45
CA VAL A 198 -2.75 -4.58 -0.42
C VAL A 198 -3.17 -4.39 1.03
N LEU A 199 -3.18 -3.14 1.50
CA LEU A 199 -3.60 -2.83 2.86
C LEU A 199 -5.13 -2.85 3.02
N ASN A 200 -5.87 -2.49 1.96
CA ASN A 200 -7.33 -2.46 1.92
C ASN A 200 -7.87 -3.42 0.84
N PRO A 201 -7.88 -4.72 1.09
CA PRO A 201 -8.29 -5.69 0.07
C PRO A 201 -9.80 -5.63 -0.23
N ASP A 202 -10.65 -5.14 0.67
CA ASP A 202 -12.09 -5.02 0.46
C ASP A 202 -12.40 -3.86 -0.49
N GLY A 203 -11.84 -2.69 -0.24
CA GLY A 203 -11.94 -1.55 -1.14
C GLY A 203 -11.31 -1.84 -2.50
N HIS A 204 -10.17 -2.53 -2.54
CA HIS A 204 -9.53 -2.95 -3.78
C HIS A 204 -10.44 -3.86 -4.61
N ALA A 205 -11.04 -4.89 -4.00
CA ALA A 205 -11.95 -5.80 -4.69
C ALA A 205 -13.16 -5.06 -5.27
N LEU A 206 -13.71 -4.09 -4.54
CA LEU A 206 -14.80 -3.24 -5.03
C LEU A 206 -14.36 -2.40 -6.25
N ARG A 207 -13.16 -1.82 -6.21
CA ARG A 207 -12.60 -1.05 -7.33
C ARG A 207 -12.40 -1.90 -8.57
N VAL A 208 -11.73 -3.04 -8.44
CA VAL A 208 -11.47 -3.96 -9.56
C VAL A 208 -12.78 -4.44 -10.18
N SER A 209 -13.74 -4.88 -9.37
CA SER A 209 -15.06 -5.30 -9.85
C SER A 209 -15.77 -4.21 -10.64
N ARG A 210 -15.64 -2.94 -10.24
CA ARG A 210 -16.22 -1.82 -10.96
C ARG A 210 -15.53 -1.56 -12.29
N VAL A 211 -14.20 -1.57 -12.33
CA VAL A 211 -13.44 -1.43 -13.57
C VAL A 211 -13.81 -2.56 -14.53
N ASP A 212 -13.76 -3.82 -14.10
CA ASP A 212 -14.10 -4.99 -14.91
C ASP A 212 -15.52 -4.90 -15.49
N ARG A 213 -16.47 -4.40 -14.72
CA ARG A 213 -17.88 -4.32 -15.13
C ARG A 213 -18.13 -3.27 -16.21
N PHE A 214 -17.40 -2.15 -16.17
CA PHE A 214 -17.66 -0.98 -16.99
C PHE A 214 -16.57 -0.67 -18.01
N SER A 215 -15.42 -1.37 -17.97
CA SER A 215 -14.40 -1.25 -19.01
C SER A 215 -14.91 -1.91 -20.29
N GLY A 216 -14.78 -1.19 -21.40
CA GLY A 216 -15.02 -1.75 -22.73
C GLY A 216 -13.74 -2.39 -23.29
N ALA A 217 -13.91 -3.23 -24.34
CA ALA A 217 -12.78 -3.88 -25.01
C ALA A 217 -11.74 -2.90 -25.61
N ALA A 218 -12.11 -1.66 -25.83
CA ALA A 218 -11.27 -0.63 -26.45
C ALA A 218 -10.64 0.34 -25.45
N GLY A 219 -10.90 0.20 -24.16
CA GLY A 219 -10.55 1.20 -23.15
C GLY A 219 -11.32 2.52 -23.35
N VAL A 220 -11.53 3.26 -22.29
CA VAL A 220 -12.25 4.54 -22.31
C VAL A 220 -11.41 5.56 -21.56
N SER A 221 -11.03 6.66 -22.23
CA SER A 221 -10.24 7.74 -21.62
C SER A 221 -11.08 8.94 -21.15
N ASP A 222 -12.38 8.98 -21.46
CA ASP A 222 -13.28 10.02 -21.00
C ASP A 222 -13.39 10.03 -19.48
N PRO A 223 -12.95 11.08 -18.76
CA PRO A 223 -13.00 11.14 -17.31
C PRO A 223 -14.40 11.06 -16.73
N ALA A 224 -15.45 11.36 -17.50
CA ALA A 224 -16.84 11.23 -17.08
C ALA A 224 -17.42 9.81 -17.23
N HIS A 225 -16.68 8.90 -17.84
CA HIS A 225 -17.15 7.53 -18.02
C HIS A 225 -17.35 6.79 -16.70
N PHE A 226 -18.33 5.91 -16.67
CA PHE A 226 -18.78 5.24 -15.45
C PHE A 226 -17.72 4.34 -14.77
N GLN A 227 -16.76 3.81 -15.51
CA GLN A 227 -15.64 3.05 -14.93
C GLN A 227 -14.79 3.90 -13.96
N HIS A 228 -14.76 5.22 -14.13
CA HIS A 228 -14.03 6.15 -13.29
C HIS A 228 -14.78 6.56 -12.02
N SER A 229 -16.06 6.20 -11.91
CA SER A 229 -16.91 6.48 -10.74
C SER A 229 -16.60 5.53 -9.56
N GLY A 230 -17.20 5.79 -8.39
CA GLY A 230 -17.09 4.94 -7.20
C GLY A 230 -15.75 5.01 -6.47
N TRP A 231 -14.97 6.05 -6.73
CA TRP A 231 -13.68 6.27 -6.06
C TRP A 231 -13.83 6.34 -4.53
N GLY A 232 -14.76 7.15 -4.03
CA GLY A 232 -14.98 7.34 -2.60
C GLY A 232 -15.42 6.07 -1.88
N GLU A 233 -16.26 5.24 -2.52
CA GLU A 233 -16.72 3.96 -1.97
C GLU A 233 -15.58 2.94 -1.85
N ALA A 234 -14.72 2.85 -2.86
CA ALA A 234 -13.60 1.93 -2.89
C ALA A 234 -12.35 2.45 -2.13
N ARG A 235 -12.33 3.75 -1.77
CA ARG A 235 -11.27 4.33 -0.95
C ARG A 235 -11.23 3.71 0.45
N VAL A 236 -12.40 3.58 1.06
CA VAL A 236 -12.59 3.15 2.45
C VAL A 236 -12.66 1.62 2.57
N ASN A 237 -12.64 1.08 3.79
CA ASN A 237 -12.85 -0.33 4.02
C ASN A 237 -14.33 -0.72 3.91
N HIS A 238 -14.66 -2.01 4.15
CA HIS A 238 -16.03 -2.54 4.09
C HIS A 238 -17.08 -1.68 4.85
N TYR A 239 -16.71 -1.13 6.00
CA TYR A 239 -17.61 -0.33 6.85
C TYR A 239 -17.47 1.19 6.68
N GLY A 240 -16.77 1.65 5.65
CA GLY A 240 -16.65 3.08 5.36
C GLY A 240 -15.59 3.82 6.16
N PHE A 241 -14.64 3.13 6.79
CA PHE A 241 -13.53 3.77 7.49
C PHE A 241 -12.36 4.04 6.55
N ASP A 242 -11.85 5.29 6.57
CA ASP A 242 -10.60 5.64 5.91
C ASP A 242 -9.42 5.05 6.69
N LEU A 243 -8.85 3.99 6.15
CA LEU A 243 -7.77 3.25 6.79
C LEU A 243 -6.47 4.07 6.89
N ASN A 244 -6.28 5.09 6.04
CA ASN A 244 -5.16 6.04 6.18
C ASN A 244 -5.43 7.16 7.18
N ARG A 245 -6.40 6.97 8.08
CA ARG A 245 -6.62 7.75 9.29
C ARG A 245 -6.56 6.89 10.55
N ASP A 246 -6.33 5.59 10.40
CA ASP A 246 -6.42 4.61 11.50
C ASP A 246 -5.06 4.09 12.02
N TRP A 247 -3.93 4.65 11.55
CA TRP A 247 -2.60 4.26 12.01
C TRP A 247 -2.35 4.52 13.51
N LEU A 248 -3.01 5.53 14.09
CA LEU A 248 -2.91 5.85 15.50
C LEU A 248 -3.94 5.09 16.34
N LEU A 249 -5.20 5.10 15.90
CA LEU A 249 -6.31 4.52 16.68
C LEU A 249 -6.35 2.99 16.58
N VAL A 250 -5.90 2.45 15.44
CA VAL A 250 -5.82 0.99 15.19
C VAL A 250 -7.15 0.29 15.46
N SER A 251 -8.23 0.95 15.07
CA SER A 251 -9.60 0.51 15.38
C SER A 251 -10.08 -0.62 14.46
N GLN A 252 -9.59 -0.64 13.21
CA GLN A 252 -10.00 -1.60 12.19
C GLN A 252 -9.10 -2.85 12.19
N PRO A 253 -9.63 -4.04 11.81
CA PRO A 253 -8.83 -5.27 11.77
C PRO A 253 -7.65 -5.17 10.79
N GLU A 254 -7.86 -4.49 9.65
CA GLU A 254 -6.81 -4.22 8.68
C GLU A 254 -5.67 -3.42 9.32
N ALA A 255 -5.99 -2.30 9.99
CA ALA A 255 -4.99 -1.47 10.66
C ALA A 255 -4.25 -2.24 11.77
N ARG A 256 -4.96 -3.08 12.55
CA ARG A 256 -4.33 -3.97 13.54
C ARG A 256 -3.30 -4.90 12.91
N ALA A 257 -3.58 -5.41 11.73
CA ALA A 257 -2.67 -6.30 11.02
C ALA A 257 -1.36 -5.61 10.66
N TRP A 258 -1.42 -4.51 9.90
CA TRP A 258 -0.18 -3.89 9.42
C TRP A 258 0.52 -3.01 10.44
N VAL A 259 -0.19 -2.27 11.32
CA VAL A 259 0.48 -1.51 12.38
C VAL A 259 1.18 -2.45 13.34
N GLY A 260 0.54 -3.57 13.71
CA GLY A 260 1.18 -4.60 14.53
C GLY A 260 2.41 -5.20 13.86
N ALA A 261 2.36 -5.45 12.54
CA ALA A 261 3.51 -5.91 11.78
C ALA A 261 4.59 -4.82 11.69
N TRP A 262 4.23 -3.58 11.38
CA TRP A 262 5.16 -2.45 11.33
C TRP A 262 5.91 -2.28 12.66
N GLN A 263 5.23 -2.36 13.78
CA GLN A 263 5.83 -2.24 15.11
C GLN A 263 6.77 -3.40 15.49
N ARG A 264 6.57 -4.58 14.89
CA ARG A 264 7.53 -5.68 15.07
C ARG A 264 8.87 -5.42 14.38
N TRP A 265 8.91 -4.53 13.39
CA TRP A 265 10.10 -4.24 12.59
C TRP A 265 10.71 -2.86 12.85
N VAL A 266 9.90 -1.85 13.14
CA VAL A 266 10.30 -0.44 13.35
C VAL A 266 11.28 0.03 12.26
N PRO A 267 10.86 0.05 10.98
CA PRO A 267 11.75 0.32 9.85
C PRO A 267 12.29 1.76 9.85
N GLN A 268 13.46 1.96 9.26
CA GLN A 268 14.08 3.28 9.13
C GLN A 268 13.41 4.14 8.07
N LEU A 269 12.90 3.51 7.00
CA LEU A 269 12.18 4.19 5.92
C LEU A 269 10.84 3.52 5.69
N SER A 270 9.78 4.30 5.55
CA SER A 270 8.44 3.82 5.20
C SER A 270 7.90 4.59 3.99
N LEU A 271 7.36 3.86 3.03
CA LEU A 271 6.86 4.34 1.74
C LEU A 271 5.35 4.12 1.69
N ASP A 272 4.59 5.15 1.41
CA ASP A 272 3.12 5.13 1.41
C ASP A 272 2.61 5.55 0.02
N HIS A 273 2.18 4.57 -0.77
CA HIS A 273 1.84 4.72 -2.18
C HIS A 273 0.35 4.99 -2.40
N HIS A 274 0.05 6.13 -3.05
CA HIS A 274 -1.30 6.65 -3.30
C HIS A 274 -1.55 7.10 -4.72
N GLU A 275 -2.82 7.41 -5.01
CA GLU A 275 -3.25 8.13 -6.19
C GLU A 275 -4.12 9.33 -5.82
N MET A 276 -4.03 10.39 -6.61
CA MET A 276 -4.82 11.61 -6.49
C MET A 276 -5.62 11.90 -7.78
N GLY A 277 -6.28 13.04 -7.88
CA GLY A 277 -7.09 13.40 -9.04
C GLY A 277 -6.32 13.30 -10.37
N SER A 278 -7.01 12.90 -11.46
CA SER A 278 -6.43 12.65 -12.79
C SER A 278 -5.76 13.88 -13.42
N ASN A 279 -6.14 15.09 -13.03
CA ASN A 279 -5.53 16.34 -13.49
C ASN A 279 -4.23 16.72 -12.77
N SER A 280 -3.79 15.89 -11.83
CA SER A 280 -2.52 16.07 -11.11
C SER A 280 -1.37 15.36 -11.82
N SER A 281 -0.14 15.71 -11.45
CA SER A 281 1.08 15.03 -11.94
C SER A 281 1.50 13.89 -11.00
N PHE A 282 2.71 13.89 -10.55
CA PHE A 282 3.22 13.00 -9.51
C PHE A 282 3.73 13.82 -8.32
N TYR A 283 3.52 13.32 -7.12
CA TYR A 283 3.99 13.95 -5.90
C TYR A 283 4.80 12.95 -5.07
N PHE A 284 5.84 13.46 -4.39
CA PHE A 284 6.55 12.74 -3.35
C PHE A 284 7.04 13.70 -2.26
N HIS A 285 7.12 13.20 -1.03
CA HIS A 285 7.67 13.98 0.09
C HIS A 285 9.12 14.44 -0.17
N PRO A 286 9.56 15.59 0.44
CA PRO A 286 8.98 16.26 1.63
C PRO A 286 7.65 16.95 1.37
N GLY A 287 6.81 17.01 2.43
CA GLY A 287 5.55 17.74 2.42
C GLY A 287 5.71 19.25 2.65
N GLU A 288 4.60 19.98 2.72
CA GLU A 288 4.54 21.43 3.00
C GLU A 288 5.33 21.78 4.28
N PRO A 289 6.40 22.59 4.20
CA PRO A 289 7.30 22.82 5.34
C PRO A 289 6.65 23.47 6.57
N ARG A 290 5.54 24.19 6.37
CA ARG A 290 4.79 24.83 7.47
C ARG A 290 3.76 23.92 8.12
N ARG A 291 3.58 22.71 7.61
CA ARG A 291 2.57 21.73 8.04
C ARG A 291 3.21 20.42 8.50
N VAL A 292 4.23 20.55 9.37
CA VAL A 292 5.00 19.41 9.92
C VAL A 292 4.65 19.25 11.40
N ASN A 293 4.49 18.01 11.86
CA ASN A 293 4.27 17.71 13.27
C ASN A 293 5.53 18.02 14.09
N ALA A 294 5.36 18.65 15.24
CA ALA A 294 6.46 19.06 16.11
C ALA A 294 7.30 17.89 16.68
N LEU A 295 6.80 16.66 16.59
CA LEU A 295 7.54 15.45 16.98
C LEU A 295 8.51 14.96 15.90
N ILE A 296 8.38 15.46 14.68
CA ILE A 296 9.29 15.13 13.57
C ILE A 296 10.54 16.00 13.70
N THR A 297 11.69 15.37 13.73
CA THR A 297 12.95 16.08 13.88
C THR A 297 13.40 16.69 12.54
N ARG A 298 14.15 17.78 12.60
CA ARG A 298 14.78 18.37 11.41
C ARG A 298 15.62 17.35 10.64
N ARG A 299 16.33 16.45 11.36
CA ARG A 299 17.15 15.42 10.73
C ARG A 299 16.32 14.45 9.87
N GLN A 300 15.11 14.09 10.29
CA GLN A 300 14.21 13.26 9.49
C GLN A 300 13.76 13.97 8.20
N THR A 301 13.49 15.27 8.27
CA THR A 301 13.17 16.09 7.09
C THR A 301 14.35 16.14 6.12
N GLU A 302 15.56 16.41 6.58
CA GLU A 302 16.78 16.39 5.77
C GLU A 302 17.04 15.03 5.10
N LEU A 303 16.68 13.93 5.76
CA LEU A 303 16.80 12.59 5.18
C LEU A 303 15.71 12.32 4.13
N ALA A 304 14.49 12.84 4.34
CA ALA A 304 13.44 12.79 3.33
C ALA A 304 13.83 13.59 2.07
N GLU A 305 14.45 14.76 2.22
CA GLU A 305 15.01 15.56 1.12
C GLU A 305 16.11 14.79 0.36
N LYS A 306 17.00 14.08 1.07
CA LYS A 306 17.99 13.21 0.42
C LYS A 306 17.33 12.09 -0.41
N ILE A 307 16.28 11.45 0.13
CA ILE A 307 15.51 10.43 -0.61
C ILE A 307 14.82 11.04 -1.82
N ALA A 308 14.23 12.24 -1.70
CA ALA A 308 13.64 12.98 -2.82
C ALA A 308 14.61 13.18 -3.98
N GLY A 309 15.89 13.44 -3.70
CA GLY A 309 16.93 13.53 -4.73
C GLY A 309 17.17 12.22 -5.50
N TYR A 310 16.86 11.05 -4.94
CA TYR A 310 16.89 9.77 -5.68
C TYR A 310 15.67 9.64 -6.58
N HIS A 311 14.50 10.12 -6.14
CA HIS A 311 13.31 10.16 -6.99
C HIS A 311 13.51 11.04 -8.22
N SER A 312 14.00 12.27 -8.03
CA SER A 312 14.30 13.20 -9.15
C SER A 312 15.23 12.55 -10.17
N ARG A 313 16.36 11.98 -9.72
CA ARG A 313 17.30 11.30 -10.63
C ARG A 313 16.68 10.11 -11.39
N ALA A 314 15.71 9.43 -10.80
CA ALA A 314 15.03 8.31 -11.44
C ALA A 314 13.94 8.75 -12.42
N LEU A 315 13.33 9.92 -12.23
CA LEU A 315 12.16 10.37 -12.99
C LEU A 315 12.49 11.43 -14.06
N ASP A 316 13.51 12.27 -13.84
CA ASP A 316 13.92 13.34 -14.77
C ASP A 316 14.24 12.82 -16.18
N PRO A 317 14.96 11.69 -16.37
CA PRO A 317 15.28 11.19 -17.70
C PRO A 317 14.05 10.84 -18.56
N ASP A 318 12.92 10.56 -17.93
CA ASP A 318 11.66 10.25 -18.62
C ASP A 318 10.76 11.48 -18.80
N GLY A 319 11.19 12.66 -18.33
CA GLY A 319 10.41 13.89 -18.39
C GLY A 319 9.12 13.84 -17.56
N VAL A 320 9.10 13.08 -16.47
CA VAL A 320 7.94 12.97 -15.59
C VAL A 320 7.70 14.31 -14.88
N LEU A 321 6.47 14.82 -14.97
CA LEU A 321 6.07 15.99 -14.21
C LEU A 321 5.80 15.60 -12.76
N TYR A 322 6.51 16.19 -11.81
CA TYR A 322 6.30 15.98 -10.37
C TYR A 322 6.46 17.27 -9.59
N TYR A 323 6.05 17.23 -8.32
CA TYR A 323 6.24 18.31 -7.34
C TYR A 323 6.46 17.75 -5.94
N ALA A 324 6.99 18.58 -5.05
CA ALA A 324 7.22 18.30 -3.63
C ALA A 324 7.06 19.60 -2.83
N GLU A 325 7.11 19.51 -1.51
CA GLU A 325 7.09 20.65 -0.57
C GLU A 325 5.81 21.50 -0.62
N GLU A 326 4.74 21.02 -1.22
CA GLU A 326 3.45 21.68 -1.27
C GLU A 326 2.29 20.68 -1.22
N GLY A 327 1.07 21.17 -0.92
CA GLY A 327 -0.18 20.39 -0.99
C GLY A 327 -0.39 19.44 0.18
N PHE A 328 0.53 18.55 0.43
CA PHE A 328 0.43 17.50 1.44
C PHE A 328 1.18 17.84 2.72
N ASP A 329 0.57 17.49 3.87
CA ASP A 329 1.14 17.74 5.19
C ASP A 329 1.87 16.52 5.78
N ASN A 330 2.79 16.79 6.70
CA ASN A 330 3.40 15.83 7.62
C ASN A 330 2.93 16.06 9.06
N PHE A 331 1.64 16.30 9.28
CA PHE A 331 1.11 16.75 10.57
C PHE A 331 0.33 15.67 11.31
N TYR A 332 -0.70 15.08 10.67
CA TYR A 332 -1.57 14.11 11.33
C TYR A 332 -0.90 12.73 11.44
N ILE A 333 -0.66 12.30 12.68
CA ILE A 333 0.10 11.09 13.00
C ILE A 333 -0.65 9.76 12.73
N GLY A 334 -1.91 9.81 12.35
CA GLY A 334 -2.71 8.65 11.97
C GLY A 334 -2.63 8.27 10.49
N LYS A 335 -1.62 8.77 9.75
CA LYS A 335 -1.35 8.45 8.33
C LYS A 335 -0.11 7.57 8.18
N GLY A 336 -0.08 6.74 7.14
CA GLY A 336 1.03 5.83 6.83
C GLY A 336 2.35 6.55 6.56
N SER A 337 2.34 7.78 6.06
CA SER A 337 3.54 8.58 5.85
C SER A 337 4.02 9.33 7.10
N THR A 338 3.13 9.68 8.05
CA THR A 338 3.49 10.47 9.23
C THR A 338 3.71 9.59 10.47
N TYR A 339 2.95 8.51 10.63
CA TYR A 339 3.11 7.58 11.75
C TYR A 339 4.56 7.06 11.90
N PRO A 340 5.25 6.62 10.84
CA PRO A 340 6.65 6.23 10.94
C PRO A 340 7.57 7.34 11.47
N GLN A 341 7.31 8.58 11.12
CA GLN A 341 8.17 9.71 11.49
C GLN A 341 8.09 10.01 12.99
N VAL A 342 6.90 9.94 13.57
CA VAL A 342 6.75 10.11 15.03
C VAL A 342 7.17 8.87 15.83
N ASN A 343 7.58 7.82 15.13
CA ASN A 343 8.18 6.61 15.68
C ASN A 343 9.65 6.42 15.26
N GLY A 344 10.32 7.49 14.87
CA GLY A 344 11.76 7.54 14.64
C GLY A 344 12.24 7.17 13.25
N GLY A 345 11.36 6.72 12.35
CA GLY A 345 11.68 6.46 10.95
C GLY A 345 11.54 7.71 10.08
N VAL A 346 11.79 7.58 8.78
CA VAL A 346 11.44 8.54 7.74
C VAL A 346 10.24 8.01 6.98
N GLY A 347 9.23 8.84 6.74
CA GLY A 347 8.04 8.46 5.97
C GLY A 347 7.95 9.27 4.68
N ILE A 348 7.72 8.60 3.57
CA ILE A 348 7.56 9.20 2.24
C ILE A 348 6.15 8.90 1.74
N LEU A 349 5.41 9.94 1.37
CA LEU A 349 4.15 9.84 0.65
C LEU A 349 4.41 9.95 -0.85
N TYR A 350 3.76 9.10 -1.62
CA TYR A 350 3.65 9.21 -3.07
C TYR A 350 2.19 9.41 -3.46
N GLU A 351 1.97 10.31 -4.43
CA GLU A 351 0.64 10.53 -5.00
C GLU A 351 0.76 10.61 -6.53
N ALA A 352 0.25 9.60 -7.21
CA ALA A 352 0.19 9.62 -8.67
C ALA A 352 -1.17 10.15 -9.13
N GLY A 353 -1.22 11.00 -10.15
CA GLY A 353 -2.49 11.34 -10.78
C GLY A 353 -3.13 10.08 -11.35
N THR A 354 -4.37 9.76 -10.96
CA THR A 354 -5.00 8.48 -11.29
C THR A 354 -5.24 8.29 -12.79
N ALA A 355 -5.06 7.07 -13.27
CA ALA A 355 -5.57 6.57 -14.55
C ALA A 355 -6.86 5.73 -14.36
N ALA A 356 -7.39 5.71 -13.14
CA ALA A 356 -8.65 5.07 -12.78
C ALA A 356 -8.80 3.59 -13.21
N GLY A 357 -7.69 2.87 -13.31
CA GLY A 357 -7.67 1.46 -13.73
C GLY A 357 -7.75 1.22 -15.24
N GLY A 358 -7.50 2.25 -16.05
CA GLY A 358 -7.50 2.16 -17.50
C GLY A 358 -6.70 3.29 -18.15
N ALA A 359 -7.37 4.26 -18.75
CA ALA A 359 -6.76 5.49 -19.27
C ALA A 359 -7.65 6.68 -18.93
N VAL A 360 -7.06 7.87 -18.73
CA VAL A 360 -7.80 9.11 -18.48
C VAL A 360 -7.18 10.27 -19.23
N GLU A 361 -7.98 10.99 -20.00
CA GLU A 361 -7.63 12.27 -20.59
C GLU A 361 -7.65 13.36 -19.51
N GLY A 362 -6.54 14.03 -19.28
CA GLY A 362 -6.39 15.07 -18.28
C GLY A 362 -5.70 16.31 -18.82
N ARG A 363 -5.50 17.32 -17.97
CA ARG A 363 -4.80 18.57 -18.35
C ARG A 363 -3.39 18.33 -18.89
N ASN A 364 -2.73 17.30 -18.43
CA ASN A 364 -1.36 16.92 -18.81
C ASN A 364 -1.34 15.88 -19.94
N GLY A 365 -2.43 15.72 -20.67
CA GLY A 365 -2.61 14.73 -21.73
C GLY A 365 -3.15 13.40 -21.23
N LEU A 366 -3.08 12.38 -22.09
CA LEU A 366 -3.54 11.03 -21.78
C LEU A 366 -2.60 10.36 -20.77
N ARG A 367 -3.18 9.87 -19.69
CA ARG A 367 -2.51 9.05 -18.67
C ARG A 367 -3.00 7.61 -18.77
N THR A 368 -2.09 6.66 -18.84
CA THR A 368 -2.43 5.24 -18.87
C THR A 368 -2.15 4.57 -17.52
N TYR A 369 -2.86 3.49 -17.26
CA TYR A 369 -2.71 2.71 -16.04
C TYR A 369 -1.32 2.05 -15.94
N ALA A 370 -0.80 1.55 -17.06
CA ALA A 370 0.55 0.99 -17.14
C ALA A 370 1.65 2.02 -16.82
N GLU A 371 1.46 3.28 -17.24
CA GLU A 371 2.39 4.38 -16.89
C GLU A 371 2.35 4.67 -15.38
N ASN A 372 1.18 4.67 -14.77
CA ASN A 372 1.07 4.86 -13.31
C ASN A 372 1.75 3.74 -12.53
N ILE A 373 1.54 2.48 -12.91
CA ILE A 373 2.22 1.33 -12.30
C ILE A 373 3.74 1.50 -12.40
N ARG A 374 4.25 1.84 -13.59
CA ARG A 374 5.68 2.06 -13.82
C ARG A 374 6.23 3.19 -12.94
N LEU A 375 5.49 4.28 -12.82
CA LEU A 375 5.88 5.46 -12.05
C LEU A 375 6.01 5.11 -10.56
N GLN A 376 5.00 4.46 -10.00
CA GLN A 376 4.99 3.98 -8.61
C GLN A 376 6.14 2.99 -8.36
N PHE A 377 6.33 2.03 -9.26
CA PHE A 377 7.41 1.05 -9.20
C PHE A 377 8.79 1.71 -9.22
N ARG A 378 9.05 2.63 -10.15
CA ARG A 378 10.33 3.35 -10.25
C ARG A 378 10.61 4.21 -9.03
N ALA A 379 9.60 4.91 -8.52
CA ALA A 379 9.73 5.69 -7.29
C ALA A 379 10.10 4.79 -6.10
N ASN A 380 9.47 3.61 -5.98
CA ASN A 380 9.79 2.65 -4.94
C ASN A 380 11.24 2.13 -5.05
N LEU A 381 11.71 1.76 -6.24
CA LEU A 381 13.10 1.34 -6.46
C LEU A 381 14.10 2.45 -6.12
N ALA A 382 13.81 3.69 -6.52
CA ALA A 382 14.64 4.85 -6.22
C ALA A 382 14.75 5.07 -4.71
N ALA A 383 13.65 4.93 -3.96
CA ALA A 383 13.66 5.03 -2.51
C ALA A 383 14.49 3.93 -1.84
N VAL A 384 14.35 2.68 -2.30
CA VAL A 384 15.15 1.55 -1.77
C VAL A 384 16.64 1.78 -2.04
N THR A 385 17.01 2.20 -3.26
CA THR A 385 18.39 2.57 -3.61
C THR A 385 18.90 3.68 -2.69
N GLY A 386 18.12 4.75 -2.54
CA GLY A 386 18.46 5.85 -1.65
C GLY A 386 18.63 5.41 -0.19
N ALA A 387 17.73 4.57 0.31
CA ALA A 387 17.83 4.05 1.67
C ALA A 387 19.12 3.26 1.90
N ILE A 388 19.53 2.44 0.94
CA ILE A 388 20.79 1.67 1.00
C ILE A 388 22.01 2.60 1.03
N GLU A 389 22.03 3.62 0.17
CA GLU A 389 23.13 4.56 0.08
C GLU A 389 23.30 5.41 1.34
N ILE A 390 22.18 5.87 1.93
CA ILE A 390 22.21 6.69 3.16
C ILE A 390 21.87 5.86 4.42
N ARG A 391 22.00 4.52 4.40
CA ARG A 391 21.57 3.64 5.49
C ARG A 391 22.18 3.98 6.85
N ARG A 392 23.45 4.41 6.88
CA ARG A 392 24.12 4.83 8.11
C ARG A 392 23.49 6.07 8.71
N ASP A 393 23.14 7.03 7.87
CA ASP A 393 22.43 8.25 8.29
C ASP A 393 21.03 7.93 8.83
N LEU A 394 20.28 7.04 8.15
CA LEU A 394 18.94 6.60 8.57
C LEU A 394 18.99 5.88 9.93
N THR A 395 19.90 4.91 10.08
CA THR A 395 20.02 4.15 11.34
C THR A 395 20.49 5.04 12.50
N ALA A 396 21.47 5.91 12.28
CA ALA A 396 21.94 6.86 13.29
C ALA A 396 20.85 7.85 13.71
N SER A 397 20.09 8.39 12.74
CA SER A 397 18.95 9.28 13.01
C SER A 397 17.89 8.58 13.88
N GLN A 398 17.54 7.35 13.56
CA GLN A 398 16.55 6.58 14.31
C GLN A 398 17.03 6.29 15.73
N THR A 399 18.27 5.87 15.91
CA THR A 399 18.86 5.66 17.24
C THR A 399 18.88 6.94 18.07
N ALA A 400 19.27 8.07 17.46
CA ALA A 400 19.26 9.38 18.11
C ALA A 400 17.85 9.80 18.55
N PHE A 401 16.83 9.57 17.71
CA PHE A 401 15.44 9.83 18.04
C PHE A 401 15.01 9.09 19.30
N PHE A 402 15.23 7.77 19.38
CA PHE A 402 14.87 6.98 20.57
C PHE A 402 15.68 7.36 21.81
N ARG A 403 16.95 7.73 21.65
CA ARG A 403 17.81 8.22 22.72
C ARG A 403 17.26 9.53 23.29
N GLN A 404 16.90 10.49 22.42
CA GLN A 404 16.33 11.78 22.81
C GLN A 404 14.95 11.64 23.43
N ALA A 405 14.08 10.80 22.87
CA ALA A 405 12.75 10.54 23.42
C ALA A 405 12.83 10.01 24.87
N ARG A 406 13.78 9.10 25.15
CA ARG A 406 14.01 8.60 26.52
C ARG A 406 14.56 9.68 27.44
N ALA A 407 15.47 10.53 26.97
CA ALA A 407 16.00 11.63 27.76
C ALA A 407 14.90 12.64 28.12
N ASN A 408 14.07 13.01 27.14
CA ASN A 408 12.93 13.91 27.35
C ASN A 408 11.92 13.33 28.36
N ALA A 409 11.59 12.04 28.24
CA ALA A 409 10.67 11.37 29.16
C ALA A 409 11.19 11.34 30.60
N ARG A 410 12.51 11.23 30.80
CA ARG A 410 13.12 11.27 32.14
C ARG A 410 13.14 12.68 32.71
N ALA A 411 13.31 13.71 31.87
CA ALA A 411 13.49 15.10 32.31
C ALA A 411 12.17 15.78 32.72
N ALA A 412 11.07 15.55 32.00
CA ALA A 412 9.85 16.34 32.14
C ALA A 412 8.54 15.56 31.92
N GLY A 413 8.60 14.28 31.61
CA GLY A 413 7.40 13.50 31.29
C GLY A 413 6.68 12.99 32.55
N PRO A 414 5.37 12.71 32.48
CA PRO A 414 4.67 11.97 33.52
C PRO A 414 5.27 10.57 33.66
N ALA A 415 5.40 10.09 34.88
CA ALA A 415 5.95 8.77 35.15
C ALA A 415 5.09 7.63 34.56
N ALA A 416 3.78 7.86 34.47
CA ALA A 416 2.82 6.96 33.86
C ALA A 416 1.50 7.68 33.57
N TYR A 417 0.74 7.15 32.59
CA TYR A 417 -0.67 7.46 32.38
C TYR A 417 -1.52 6.35 32.97
N VAL A 418 -2.51 6.70 33.79
CA VAL A 418 -3.47 5.73 34.36
C VAL A 418 -4.78 5.91 33.63
N VAL A 419 -5.24 4.84 32.99
CA VAL A 419 -6.55 4.78 32.34
C VAL A 419 -7.45 3.89 33.18
N ALA A 420 -8.61 4.39 33.60
CA ALA A 420 -9.60 3.63 34.36
C ALA A 420 -11.01 3.90 33.82
N ALA A 421 -11.76 2.84 33.61
CA ALA A 421 -13.18 2.89 33.28
C ALA A 421 -13.99 2.13 34.35
N PRO A 422 -14.26 2.74 35.50
CA PRO A 422 -14.75 2.04 36.69
C PRO A 422 -16.09 1.33 36.52
N ARG A 423 -16.81 1.52 35.43
CA ARG A 423 -18.13 0.92 35.16
C ARG A 423 -18.23 0.13 33.85
N ARG A 424 -17.15 -0.02 33.09
CA ARG A 424 -17.17 -0.67 31.76
C ARG A 424 -15.88 -1.44 31.48
N SER A 425 -15.77 -2.65 31.99
CA SER A 425 -14.65 -3.55 31.68
C SER A 425 -14.46 -3.79 30.19
N SER A 426 -15.56 -3.70 29.39
CA SER A 426 -15.49 -3.76 27.92
C SER A 426 -14.82 -2.53 27.28
N ALA A 427 -14.92 -1.34 27.89
CA ALA A 427 -14.26 -0.15 27.39
C ALA A 427 -12.75 -0.17 27.65
N ASP A 428 -12.32 -0.69 28.81
CA ASP A 428 -10.90 -0.91 29.11
C ASP A 428 -10.30 -1.94 28.16
N ALA A 429 -11.02 -3.08 27.97
CA ALA A 429 -10.59 -4.11 27.03
C ALA A 429 -10.55 -3.60 25.58
N ALA A 430 -11.53 -2.77 25.17
CA ALA A 430 -11.55 -2.16 23.84
C ALA A 430 -10.41 -1.15 23.66
N PHE A 431 -10.14 -0.30 24.65
CA PHE A 431 -9.02 0.64 24.63
C PHE A 431 -7.67 -0.06 24.54
N LEU A 432 -7.44 -1.07 25.41
CA LEU A 432 -6.23 -1.88 25.40
C LEU A 432 -6.14 -2.76 24.15
N GLY A 433 -7.28 -3.21 23.63
CA GLY A 433 -7.38 -3.97 22.38
C GLY A 433 -7.11 -3.13 21.15
N ALA A 434 -7.62 -1.90 21.12
CA ALA A 434 -7.37 -0.95 20.03
C ALA A 434 -5.91 -0.48 20.01
N SER A 435 -5.27 -0.38 21.16
CA SER A 435 -3.89 0.06 21.22
C SER A 435 -2.91 -0.93 20.61
N GLY A 436 -3.31 -2.09 20.05
CA GLY A 436 -2.48 -3.07 19.30
C GLY A 436 -0.99 -3.14 19.64
N HIS A 437 -0.61 -2.32 20.60
CA HIS A 437 0.75 -1.98 20.98
C HIS A 437 1.39 -3.09 21.81
N PRO A 438 2.68 -3.31 21.66
CA PRO A 438 3.48 -4.22 22.47
C PRO A 438 3.49 -3.85 23.98
N TRP A 439 2.78 -2.78 24.35
CA TRP A 439 2.52 -2.35 25.72
C TRP A 439 1.59 -3.31 26.49
N ARG A 440 0.93 -4.26 25.82
CA ARG A 440 0.00 -5.22 26.43
C ARG A 440 0.60 -6.08 27.52
N ASP A 441 1.89 -6.37 27.43
CA ASP A 441 2.54 -7.38 28.25
C ASP A 441 3.44 -6.79 29.36
N ARG A 442 3.34 -5.48 29.61
CA ARG A 442 4.09 -4.89 30.73
C ARG A 442 3.23 -4.85 31.98
N PRO A 443 3.58 -5.61 33.02
CA PRO A 443 2.83 -5.62 34.28
C PRO A 443 2.87 -4.23 34.92
N CYS A 444 1.69 -3.75 35.35
CA CYS A 444 1.60 -2.57 36.18
C CYS A 444 2.24 -2.87 37.55
N ALA A 445 3.21 -2.04 37.94
CA ALA A 445 3.69 -2.07 39.30
C ALA A 445 2.54 -1.64 40.25
N GLU A 446 2.07 -2.52 41.06
CA GLU A 446 1.22 -2.15 42.22
C GLU A 446 2.07 -1.31 43.17
N ARG A 447 1.84 0.00 43.19
CA ARG A 447 2.24 0.80 44.35
C ARG A 447 1.00 1.06 45.20
N ASP A 448 1.06 0.62 46.46
CA ASP A 448 0.14 1.06 47.45
C ASP A 448 0.16 2.59 47.58
N HIS A 449 -0.83 3.24 47.04
CA HIS A 449 -1.10 4.63 47.38
C HIS A 449 -1.92 4.66 48.65
N ARG A 450 -1.25 4.87 49.78
CA ARG A 450 -1.86 5.31 51.04
C ARG A 450 -2.33 6.76 50.90
N GLY A 451 -3.44 6.94 50.21
CA GLY A 451 -4.19 8.18 50.10
C GLY A 451 -5.66 7.86 50.04
N GLY A 452 -6.44 8.37 51.06
CA GLY A 452 -7.79 7.99 51.37
C GLY A 452 -8.89 8.22 50.34
N GLY A 453 -8.76 7.63 49.16
CA GLY A 453 -9.81 7.54 48.13
C GLY A 453 -10.33 6.11 47.98
N PRO A 454 -11.57 5.92 47.47
CA PRO A 454 -12.15 4.57 47.34
C PRO A 454 -11.30 3.70 46.43
N PRO A 455 -11.18 2.38 46.67
CA PRO A 455 -10.36 1.47 45.92
C PRO A 455 -10.85 1.37 44.48
N VAL A 456 -10.02 1.76 43.52
CA VAL A 456 -10.27 1.58 42.09
C VAL A 456 -9.91 0.13 41.75
N ARG A 457 -10.92 -0.73 41.63
CA ARG A 457 -10.74 -2.09 41.11
C ARG A 457 -10.70 -2.06 39.59
N GLY A 458 -9.65 -2.60 39.02
CA GLY A 458 -9.42 -2.70 37.57
C GLY A 458 -8.60 -1.54 37.04
N ARG A 459 -7.29 -1.72 36.94
CA ARG A 459 -6.35 -0.73 36.43
C ARG A 459 -5.65 -1.27 35.22
N ALA A 460 -5.76 -0.55 34.08
CA ALA A 460 -4.84 -0.69 32.97
C ALA A 460 -3.85 0.48 33.04
N CYS A 461 -2.57 0.19 33.04
CA CYS A 461 -1.53 1.22 33.05
C CYS A 461 -0.87 1.31 31.68
N LEU A 462 -0.83 2.51 31.10
CA LEU A 462 0.04 2.81 29.98
C LEU A 462 1.28 3.52 30.55
N SER A 463 2.43 2.84 30.56
CA SER A 463 3.67 3.51 30.92
C SER A 463 4.16 4.33 29.74
N GLY A 464 4.17 5.66 29.87
CA GLY A 464 4.88 6.54 28.95
C GLY A 464 6.38 6.22 28.99
N ALA A 465 6.97 6.06 27.81
CA ALA A 465 8.39 5.97 27.49
C ALA A 465 9.35 5.48 28.60
N HIS A 466 9.67 4.19 28.52
CA HIS A 466 10.95 3.59 28.89
C HIS A 466 11.61 3.96 30.23
N ARG A 467 11.11 3.37 31.30
CA ARG A 467 12.01 2.93 32.37
C ARG A 467 12.25 1.43 32.20
N PRO A 468 13.50 0.94 32.17
CA PRO A 468 13.74 -0.49 32.32
C PRO A 468 13.14 -0.93 33.68
N ALA A 469 12.28 -1.91 33.65
CA ALA A 469 11.70 -2.50 34.86
C ALA A 469 12.82 -3.18 35.62
N ALA A 470 13.30 -2.56 36.67
CA ALA A 470 14.02 -3.26 37.73
C ALA A 470 12.98 -4.16 38.43
N GLY A 471 13.08 -5.45 38.21
CA GLY A 471 12.57 -6.54 39.03
C GLY A 471 11.08 -6.45 39.44
N CYS A 472 10.21 -7.04 38.65
CA CYS A 472 8.95 -7.62 39.14
C CYS A 472 8.99 -9.13 38.89
N HIS A 473 9.52 -9.88 39.87
CA HIS A 473 9.26 -11.29 40.01
C HIS A 473 7.98 -11.49 40.82
N GLY A 474 7.06 -12.21 40.26
CA GLY A 474 6.03 -12.94 40.97
C GLY A 474 4.71 -12.25 41.22
N ALA A 475 3.71 -12.58 40.41
CA ALA A 475 2.38 -12.94 40.87
C ALA A 475 1.66 -13.71 39.78
N ARG A 476 1.51 -15.00 39.98
CA ARG A 476 0.52 -15.85 39.30
C ARG A 476 -0.82 -15.65 40.02
N HIS A 477 -1.89 -15.86 39.24
CA HIS A 477 -3.31 -16.05 39.65
C HIS A 477 -4.10 -14.76 39.95
N LEU A 478 -4.95 -14.37 39.06
CA LEU A 478 -6.38 -14.70 38.86
C LEU A 478 -6.85 -14.08 37.56
#